data_76fc11634acace9378c37f07c43771d4
#
_entry.id   76fc11634acace9378c37f07c43771d4
#
_cell.length_a   1.000
_cell.length_b   1.000
_cell.length_c   1.000
_cell.angle_alpha   90.00
_cell.angle_beta   90.00
_cell.angle_gamma   90.00
#
_symmetry.space_group_name_H-M   'P 1'
#
loop_
_entity.id
_entity.type
_entity.pdbx_description
1 polymer ?
#
loop_
_entity_poly.entity_id
_entity_poly.type
_entity_poly.pdbx_seq_one_letter_code
_entity_poly.pdbx_strand_id
1 'polypeptide(L)'
;SKIIIIDTYYLLLGSISKTPEQKVIQTWHAAGALKKFGLEDKSINLEHKQLIKNYLSVYHFTDYYLVSSDIMKDVFIKSLDAKPNQILPFGLPRLDQYKDKHEYPNKSKKLALYVPTYRDYTNEIHTIDKQKFEKMCPEYELVTKLHPSITSHDSDPRDIQDLVEMAEIIITDYSSLSIEAALLNKTIIFYSYDEAKYDEMRGLNQYYYEMTKENKAYDLETLYKLVNLNKINHKIKPMWHQYTNFDATQKLVDFINKGA
;
A
#
# COMPACT_ATOMS: atom_id res chain seq x y z
N SER A 1 1.73 29.65 4.02
CA SER A 1 0.82 28.99 3.02
C SER A 1 -0.57 28.85 3.60
N LYS A 2 -1.60 29.03 2.78
CA LYS A 2 -2.99 28.75 3.19
C LYS A 2 -3.33 27.26 3.13
N ILE A 3 -2.68 26.53 2.22
CA ILE A 3 -2.88 25.10 2.06
C ILE A 3 -1.56 24.38 2.34
N ILE A 4 -1.63 23.33 3.13
CA ILE A 4 -0.54 22.41 3.44
C ILE A 4 -0.98 21.03 3.00
N ILE A 5 -0.24 20.42 2.07
CA ILE A 5 -0.49 19.07 1.58
C ILE A 5 0.55 18.16 2.20
N ILE A 6 0.11 17.06 2.76
CA ILE A 6 0.96 16.04 3.39
C ILE A 6 0.57 14.66 2.86
N ASP A 7 1.53 13.75 2.83
CA ASP A 7 1.35 12.36 2.35
C ASP A 7 1.62 11.30 3.42
N THR A 8 2.13 11.70 4.57
CA THR A 8 2.44 10.79 5.68
C THR A 8 2.25 11.48 7.03
N TYR A 9 2.71 10.82 8.10
CA TYR A 9 2.74 11.35 9.46
C TYR A 9 3.97 12.22 9.67
N TYR A 10 3.74 13.50 9.98
CA TYR A 10 4.80 14.47 10.30
C TYR A 10 4.66 14.92 11.76
N LEU A 11 5.51 14.41 12.64
CA LEU A 11 5.47 14.69 14.10
C LEU A 11 5.47 16.19 14.41
N LEU A 12 6.19 16.99 13.66
CA LEU A 12 6.28 18.44 13.86
C LEU A 12 4.93 19.15 13.76
N LEU A 13 3.97 18.63 13.01
CA LEU A 13 2.64 19.21 12.87
C LEU A 13 1.88 19.25 14.21
N GLY A 14 2.13 18.30 15.10
CA GLY A 14 1.54 18.30 16.44
C GLY A 14 2.07 19.36 17.40
N SER A 15 3.14 20.06 17.01
CA SER A 15 3.83 21.05 17.84
C SER A 15 3.70 22.49 17.35
N ILE A 16 3.01 22.70 16.23
CA ILE A 16 2.77 24.03 15.63
C ILE A 16 1.29 24.39 15.69
N SER A 17 1.00 25.68 15.62
CA SER A 17 -0.36 26.19 15.50
C SER A 17 -0.62 26.64 14.07
N LYS A 18 -1.82 26.39 13.56
CA LYS A 18 -2.29 26.90 12.27
C LYS A 18 -3.25 28.06 12.47
N THR A 19 -3.27 28.99 11.52
CA THR A 19 -4.29 30.06 11.50
C THR A 19 -5.63 29.49 11.01
N PRO A 20 -6.76 30.17 11.29
CA PRO A 20 -8.08 29.70 10.85
C PRO A 20 -8.20 29.52 9.32
N GLU A 21 -7.43 30.27 8.53
CA GLU A 21 -7.43 30.20 7.07
C GLU A 21 -6.55 29.08 6.52
N GLN A 22 -5.70 28.45 7.38
CA GLN A 22 -4.85 27.37 6.96
C GLN A 22 -5.61 26.04 7.01
N LYS A 23 -5.49 25.27 5.93
CA LYS A 23 -6.02 23.90 5.81
C LYS A 23 -4.89 22.92 5.57
N VAL A 24 -4.98 21.78 6.21
CA VAL A 24 -4.05 20.65 6.04
C VAL A 24 -4.80 19.50 5.40
N ILE A 25 -4.29 19.03 4.25
CA ILE A 25 -4.89 17.97 3.45
C ILE A 25 -3.92 16.80 3.39
N GLN A 26 -4.38 15.64 3.87
CA GLN A 26 -3.64 14.38 3.81
C GLN A 26 -4.01 13.65 2.53
N THR A 27 -3.05 13.48 1.62
CA THR A 27 -3.23 12.74 0.37
C THR A 27 -2.90 11.26 0.51
N TRP A 28 -2.21 10.90 1.58
CA TRP A 28 -1.68 9.57 1.85
C TRP A 28 -0.66 9.07 0.81
N HIS A 29 0.06 7.99 1.14
CA HIS A 29 1.17 7.46 0.34
C HIS A 29 0.94 6.03 -0.16
N ALA A 30 -0.19 5.42 0.21
CA ALA A 30 -0.49 4.02 -0.11
C ALA A 30 -1.92 3.87 -0.63
N ALA A 31 -2.12 2.98 -1.61
CA ALA A 31 -3.43 2.75 -2.22
C ALA A 31 -4.43 2.09 -1.26
N GLY A 32 -3.95 1.52 -0.17
CA GLY A 32 -4.77 0.90 0.88
C GLY A 32 -3.95 0.57 2.11
N ALA A 33 -4.57 -0.10 3.09
CA ALA A 33 -3.97 -0.45 4.36
C ALA A 33 -4.27 -1.90 4.73
N LEU A 34 -3.26 -2.75 4.63
CA LEU A 34 -3.35 -4.17 5.03
C LEU A 34 -2.88 -4.40 6.45
N LYS A 35 -1.99 -3.52 6.92
CA LYS A 35 -1.44 -3.51 8.28
C LYS A 35 -2.22 -2.53 9.15
N LYS A 36 -2.29 -2.82 10.43
CA LYS A 36 -2.72 -1.84 11.43
C LYS A 36 -1.67 -0.75 11.57
N PHE A 37 -2.11 0.48 11.78
CA PHE A 37 -1.24 1.63 11.98
C PHE A 37 -1.95 2.69 12.82
N GLY A 38 -1.24 3.76 13.19
CA GLY A 38 -1.79 4.82 14.02
C GLY A 38 -2.29 4.27 15.35
N LEU A 39 -3.49 4.62 15.76
CA LEU A 39 -4.07 4.18 17.05
C LEU A 39 -4.39 2.68 17.11
N GLU A 40 -4.35 1.96 15.99
CA GLU A 40 -4.56 0.52 15.94
C GLU A 40 -3.25 -0.28 15.89
N ASP A 41 -2.08 0.38 15.78
CA ASP A 41 -0.77 -0.28 15.70
C ASP A 41 -0.48 -1.04 16.99
N LYS A 42 -0.27 -2.36 16.90
CA LYS A 42 0.02 -3.22 18.05
C LYS A 42 1.33 -2.91 18.77
N SER A 43 2.26 -2.22 18.11
CA SER A 43 3.53 -1.81 18.72
C SER A 43 3.38 -0.58 19.61
N ILE A 44 2.25 0.13 19.54
CA ILE A 44 1.99 1.32 20.35
C ILE A 44 1.43 0.95 21.71
N ASN A 45 2.11 1.40 22.76
CA ASN A 45 1.57 1.31 24.10
C ASN A 45 0.46 2.36 24.30
N LEU A 46 -0.80 1.94 24.15
CA LEU A 46 -1.99 2.80 24.31
C LEU A 46 -2.19 3.31 25.75
N GLU A 47 -1.52 2.72 26.75
CA GLU A 47 -1.54 3.21 28.14
C GLU A 47 -0.62 4.43 28.32
N HIS A 48 0.31 4.67 27.40
CA HIS A 48 1.21 5.81 27.48
C HIS A 48 0.51 7.10 27.03
N LYS A 49 -0.24 7.72 27.95
CA LYS A 49 -1.12 8.89 27.69
C LYS A 49 -0.43 10.03 26.92
N GLN A 50 0.84 10.34 27.22
CA GLN A 50 1.55 11.42 26.53
C GLN A 50 1.85 11.06 25.08
N LEU A 51 2.19 9.81 24.79
CA LEU A 51 2.41 9.33 23.43
C LEU A 51 1.12 9.44 22.61
N ILE A 52 0.01 8.96 23.14
CA ILE A 52 -1.31 9.05 22.48
C ILE A 52 -1.71 10.51 22.24
N LYS A 53 -1.49 11.39 23.23
CA LYS A 53 -1.74 12.84 23.05
C LYS A 53 -0.91 13.41 21.90
N ASN A 54 0.34 13.00 21.74
CA ASN A 54 1.19 13.46 20.66
C ASN A 54 0.67 12.96 19.28
N TYR A 55 0.25 11.69 19.19
CA TYR A 55 -0.38 11.18 17.96
C TYR A 55 -1.65 11.96 17.62
N LEU A 56 -2.56 12.11 18.59
CA LEU A 56 -3.81 12.83 18.36
C LEU A 56 -3.58 14.29 17.98
N SER A 57 -2.54 14.97 18.53
CA SER A 57 -2.23 16.35 18.15
C SER A 57 -1.88 16.48 16.66
N VAL A 58 -1.19 15.49 16.09
CA VAL A 58 -0.87 15.43 14.65
C VAL A 58 -2.12 15.10 13.82
N TYR A 59 -2.92 14.12 14.26
CA TYR A 59 -4.11 13.72 13.53
C TYR A 59 -5.16 14.83 13.49
N HIS A 60 -5.40 15.50 14.61
CA HIS A 60 -6.33 16.63 14.71
C HIS A 60 -5.83 17.90 14.01
N PHE A 61 -4.55 17.97 13.67
CA PHE A 61 -4.02 19.06 12.85
C PHE A 61 -4.47 18.96 11.38
N THR A 62 -4.83 17.77 10.93
CA THR A 62 -5.32 17.49 9.56
C THR A 62 -6.80 17.85 9.44
N ASP A 63 -7.15 18.65 8.42
CA ASP A 63 -8.53 19.05 8.14
C ASP A 63 -9.24 18.06 7.20
N TYR A 64 -8.53 17.51 6.21
CA TYR A 64 -9.12 16.64 5.20
C TYR A 64 -8.22 15.45 4.89
N TYR A 65 -8.84 14.30 4.57
CA TYR A 65 -8.20 13.05 4.19
C TYR A 65 -8.75 12.56 2.86
N LEU A 66 -7.91 12.36 1.87
CA LEU A 66 -8.28 11.73 0.60
C LEU A 66 -8.36 10.22 0.76
N VAL A 67 -9.39 9.62 0.20
CA VAL A 67 -9.58 8.17 0.23
C VAL A 67 -9.94 7.61 -1.15
N SER A 68 -9.50 6.38 -1.42
CA SER A 68 -9.82 5.62 -2.64
C SER A 68 -11.05 4.73 -2.49
N SER A 69 -11.53 4.51 -1.26
CA SER A 69 -12.64 3.61 -0.96
C SER A 69 -13.28 3.89 0.40
N ASP A 70 -14.47 3.32 0.63
CA ASP A 70 -15.10 3.32 1.95
C ASP A 70 -14.28 2.54 2.99
N ILE A 71 -13.55 1.51 2.57
CA ILE A 71 -12.62 0.79 3.45
C ILE A 71 -11.54 1.73 3.99
N MET A 72 -10.90 2.54 3.12
CA MET A 72 -9.90 3.51 3.58
C MET A 72 -10.49 4.59 4.49
N LYS A 73 -11.72 5.03 4.22
CA LYS A 73 -12.46 5.91 5.13
C LYS A 73 -12.59 5.29 6.52
N ASP A 74 -13.07 4.04 6.62
CA ASP A 74 -13.23 3.34 7.90
C ASP A 74 -11.89 3.14 8.61
N VAL A 75 -10.83 2.82 7.87
CA VAL A 75 -9.48 2.72 8.41
C VAL A 75 -9.02 4.07 8.98
N PHE A 76 -9.18 5.19 8.28
CA PHE A 76 -8.76 6.50 8.79
C PHE A 76 -9.56 6.95 10.01
N ILE A 77 -10.87 6.65 10.06
CA ILE A 77 -11.69 6.95 11.24
C ILE A 77 -11.15 6.19 12.46
N LYS A 78 -10.78 4.91 12.31
CA LYS A 78 -10.28 4.09 13.42
C LYS A 78 -8.84 4.38 13.79
N SER A 79 -7.95 4.45 12.77
CA SER A 79 -6.50 4.53 12.98
C SER A 79 -5.99 5.94 13.22
N LEU A 80 -6.68 6.98 12.71
CA LEU A 80 -6.26 8.39 12.78
C LEU A 80 -7.26 9.29 13.48
N ASP A 81 -8.32 8.74 14.10
CA ASP A 81 -9.43 9.50 14.70
C ASP A 81 -10.05 10.54 13.75
N ALA A 82 -10.00 10.28 12.44
CA ALA A 82 -10.61 11.15 11.43
C ALA A 82 -12.14 11.20 11.60
N LYS A 83 -12.74 12.34 11.34
CA LYS A 83 -14.20 12.50 11.39
C LYS A 83 -14.81 12.30 10.00
N PRO A 84 -16.04 11.80 9.88
CA PRO A 84 -16.68 11.56 8.59
C PRO A 84 -16.71 12.79 7.65
N ASN A 85 -16.85 13.99 8.20
CA ASN A 85 -16.86 15.26 7.45
C ASN A 85 -15.48 15.73 6.97
N GLN A 86 -14.40 15.08 7.40
CA GLN A 86 -13.04 15.32 6.93
C GLN A 86 -12.66 14.45 5.73
N ILE A 87 -13.50 13.49 5.36
CA ILE A 87 -13.19 12.51 4.32
C ILE A 87 -13.57 13.05 2.94
N LEU A 88 -12.60 13.05 2.03
CA LEU A 88 -12.78 13.43 0.63
C LEU A 88 -12.65 12.19 -0.27
N PRO A 89 -13.77 11.70 -0.87
CA PRO A 89 -13.77 10.50 -1.71
C PRO A 89 -13.30 10.83 -3.14
N PHE A 90 -12.09 11.37 -3.26
CA PHE A 90 -11.55 11.86 -4.55
C PHE A 90 -10.67 10.82 -5.25
N GLY A 91 -10.33 9.72 -4.59
CA GLY A 91 -9.21 8.87 -4.99
C GLY A 91 -7.88 9.42 -4.45
N LEU A 92 -6.78 8.91 -4.96
CA LEU A 92 -5.43 9.31 -4.54
C LEU A 92 -4.66 9.88 -5.74
N PRO A 93 -4.12 11.12 -5.65
CA PRO A 93 -3.37 11.77 -6.74
C PRO A 93 -2.23 10.92 -7.30
N ARG A 94 -1.54 10.17 -6.43
CA ARG A 94 -0.45 9.29 -6.86
C ARG A 94 -0.89 8.17 -7.83
N LEU A 95 -2.18 7.83 -7.86
CA LEU A 95 -2.70 6.79 -8.77
C LEU A 95 -3.07 7.36 -10.15
N ASP A 96 -3.15 8.68 -10.29
CA ASP A 96 -3.49 9.31 -11.57
C ASP A 96 -2.44 9.03 -12.66
N GLN A 97 -1.19 8.71 -12.27
CA GLN A 97 -0.12 8.31 -13.18
C GLN A 97 -0.46 7.06 -14.02
N TYR A 98 -1.33 6.18 -13.51
CA TYR A 98 -1.75 4.97 -14.22
C TYR A 98 -2.88 5.22 -15.22
N LYS A 99 -3.25 6.48 -15.45
CA LYS A 99 -4.22 6.86 -16.47
C LYS A 99 -3.72 6.51 -17.86
N ASP A 100 -2.47 6.85 -18.12
CA ASP A 100 -1.81 6.60 -19.39
C ASP A 100 -0.91 5.37 -19.23
N LYS A 101 -1.24 4.30 -19.96
CA LYS A 101 -0.44 3.07 -19.93
C LYS A 101 0.88 3.28 -20.68
N HIS A 102 1.98 2.90 -20.05
CA HIS A 102 3.26 2.81 -20.74
C HIS A 102 3.34 1.51 -21.55
N GLU A 103 3.89 1.60 -22.75
CA GLU A 103 4.22 0.43 -23.57
C GLU A 103 5.63 -0.03 -23.21
N TYR A 104 5.76 -1.30 -22.86
CA TYR A 104 7.05 -1.91 -22.58
C TYR A 104 7.39 -2.93 -23.68
N PRO A 105 8.68 -3.07 -24.05
CA PRO A 105 9.11 -4.05 -25.04
C PRO A 105 8.68 -5.48 -24.65
N ASN A 106 8.14 -6.21 -25.62
CA ASN A 106 7.81 -7.62 -25.43
C ASN A 106 9.08 -8.43 -25.12
N LYS A 107 9.07 -9.12 -24.00
CA LYS A 107 10.13 -10.06 -23.60
C LYS A 107 9.73 -11.49 -23.95
N SER A 108 10.72 -12.37 -24.06
CA SER A 108 10.50 -13.80 -24.30
C SER A 108 9.82 -14.50 -23.13
N LYS A 109 10.01 -13.99 -21.90
CA LYS A 109 9.33 -14.45 -20.68
C LYS A 109 8.52 -13.33 -20.06
N LYS A 110 7.40 -13.69 -19.46
CA LYS A 110 6.58 -12.80 -18.63
C LYS A 110 7.34 -12.48 -17.33
N LEU A 111 7.08 -11.33 -16.74
CA LEU A 111 7.75 -10.91 -15.52
C LEU A 111 6.89 -11.28 -14.29
N ALA A 112 7.47 -12.04 -13.36
CA ALA A 112 6.95 -12.22 -12.01
C ALA A 112 7.78 -11.34 -11.06
N LEU A 113 7.14 -10.36 -10.43
CA LEU A 113 7.80 -9.41 -9.53
C LEU A 113 7.57 -9.82 -8.08
N TYR A 114 8.65 -10.12 -7.36
CA TYR A 114 8.60 -10.39 -5.92
C TYR A 114 8.97 -9.14 -5.12
N VAL A 115 8.04 -8.68 -4.29
CA VAL A 115 8.18 -7.47 -3.46
C VAL A 115 7.78 -7.79 -2.02
N PRO A 116 8.70 -8.35 -1.20
CA PRO A 116 8.41 -8.65 0.20
C PRO A 116 8.33 -7.37 1.03
N THR A 117 7.45 -7.37 2.03
CA THR A 117 7.42 -6.31 3.05
C THR A 117 8.66 -6.39 3.93
N TYR A 118 9.22 -5.24 4.27
CA TYR A 118 10.32 -5.14 5.23
C TYR A 118 9.90 -5.61 6.64
N ARG A 119 10.78 -6.39 7.30
CA ARG A 119 10.63 -6.82 8.69
C ARG A 119 11.67 -6.10 9.54
N ASP A 120 11.24 -5.17 10.36
CA ASP A 120 12.13 -4.44 11.27
C ASP A 120 12.43 -5.16 12.59
N TYR A 121 11.80 -6.31 12.79
CA TYR A 121 12.01 -7.17 13.96
C TYR A 121 12.96 -8.36 13.69
N THR A 122 13.53 -8.45 12.49
CA THR A 122 14.51 -9.48 12.11
C THR A 122 15.48 -8.94 11.07
N ASN A 123 16.70 -9.46 11.10
CA ASN A 123 17.71 -9.17 10.08
C ASN A 123 17.65 -10.16 8.90
N GLU A 124 16.75 -11.14 8.95
CA GLU A 124 16.59 -12.12 7.88
C GLU A 124 15.87 -11.49 6.68
N ILE A 125 16.47 -11.61 5.51
CA ILE A 125 15.89 -11.21 4.23
C ILE A 125 15.36 -12.49 3.58
N HIS A 126 14.04 -12.61 3.48
CA HIS A 126 13.44 -13.75 2.79
C HIS A 126 13.45 -13.51 1.28
N THR A 127 14.19 -14.35 0.57
CA THR A 127 14.27 -14.33 -0.90
C THR A 127 13.72 -15.62 -1.49
N ILE A 128 13.33 -15.56 -2.76
CA ILE A 128 12.94 -16.71 -3.56
C ILE A 128 14.11 -17.03 -4.48
N ASP A 129 14.60 -18.28 -4.44
CA ASP A 129 15.65 -18.73 -5.36
C ASP A 129 15.19 -18.60 -6.82
N LYS A 130 15.85 -17.72 -7.55
CA LYS A 130 15.49 -17.38 -8.94
C LYS A 130 15.59 -18.58 -9.86
N GLN A 131 16.67 -19.38 -9.76
CA GLN A 131 16.89 -20.52 -10.66
C GLN A 131 15.84 -21.61 -10.42
N LYS A 132 15.54 -21.88 -9.16
CA LYS A 132 14.50 -22.84 -8.78
C LYS A 132 13.11 -22.35 -9.20
N PHE A 133 12.81 -21.06 -8.98
CA PHE A 133 11.54 -20.47 -9.41
C PHE A 133 11.35 -20.60 -10.94
N GLU A 134 12.33 -20.17 -11.74
CA GLU A 134 12.24 -20.20 -13.20
C GLU A 134 12.20 -21.63 -13.78
N LYS A 135 12.75 -22.60 -13.06
CA LYS A 135 12.60 -24.02 -13.38
C LYS A 135 11.17 -24.52 -13.14
N MET A 136 10.54 -24.08 -12.04
CA MET A 136 9.18 -24.49 -11.67
C MET A 136 8.09 -23.70 -12.39
N CYS A 137 8.41 -22.48 -12.85
CA CYS A 137 7.52 -21.56 -13.55
C CYS A 137 8.18 -21.06 -14.84
N PRO A 138 8.36 -21.92 -15.87
CA PRO A 138 9.24 -21.64 -17.02
C PRO A 138 8.77 -20.49 -17.92
N GLU A 139 7.50 -20.09 -17.86
CA GLU A 139 6.98 -18.93 -18.61
C GLU A 139 7.41 -17.60 -18.01
N TYR A 140 7.93 -17.60 -16.77
CA TYR A 140 8.21 -16.37 -16.02
C TYR A 140 9.70 -16.18 -15.75
N GLU A 141 10.14 -14.91 -15.81
CA GLU A 141 11.39 -14.42 -15.24
C GLU A 141 11.08 -13.85 -13.83
N LEU A 142 11.80 -14.30 -12.80
CA LEU A 142 11.66 -13.73 -11.46
C LEU A 142 12.53 -12.48 -11.33
N VAL A 143 11.90 -11.38 -10.94
CA VAL A 143 12.57 -10.13 -10.52
C VAL A 143 12.22 -9.85 -9.07
N THR A 144 13.22 -9.62 -8.23
CA THR A 144 13.04 -9.25 -6.83
C THR A 144 13.32 -7.77 -6.64
N LYS A 145 12.40 -7.07 -5.98
CA LYS A 145 12.57 -5.68 -5.54
C LYS A 145 12.44 -5.61 -4.03
N LEU A 146 13.55 -5.42 -3.36
CA LEU A 146 13.60 -5.30 -1.91
C LEU A 146 13.29 -3.87 -1.47
N HIS A 147 12.89 -3.73 -0.19
CA HIS A 147 12.67 -2.42 0.39
C HIS A 147 13.95 -1.56 0.36
N PRO A 148 13.89 -0.25 0.12
CA PRO A 148 15.07 0.63 0.03
C PRO A 148 15.99 0.61 1.27
N SER A 149 15.45 0.24 2.44
CA SER A 149 16.24 0.06 3.68
C SER A 149 17.14 -1.18 3.65
N ILE A 150 17.01 -2.06 2.65
CA ILE A 150 17.79 -3.28 2.51
C ILE A 150 18.83 -3.05 1.41
N THR A 151 20.11 -3.05 1.78
CA THR A 151 21.20 -3.02 0.82
C THR A 151 21.49 -4.45 0.38
N SER A 152 21.11 -4.80 -0.85
CA SER A 152 21.39 -6.12 -1.44
C SER A 152 21.58 -5.99 -2.94
N HIS A 153 22.52 -6.76 -3.47
CA HIS A 153 22.74 -6.88 -4.92
C HIS A 153 21.62 -7.64 -5.64
N ASP A 154 20.78 -8.36 -4.88
CA ASP A 154 19.65 -9.12 -5.44
C ASP A 154 18.42 -8.25 -5.74
N SER A 155 18.43 -6.96 -5.33
CA SER A 155 17.34 -6.04 -5.61
C SER A 155 17.51 -5.40 -6.99
N ASP A 156 16.47 -5.48 -7.82
CA ASP A 156 16.45 -4.84 -9.14
C ASP A 156 16.57 -3.31 -9.01
N PRO A 157 17.43 -2.64 -9.79
CA PRO A 157 17.64 -1.19 -9.68
C PRO A 157 16.53 -0.33 -10.29
N ARG A 158 15.65 -0.90 -11.14
CA ARG A 158 14.56 -0.15 -11.80
C ARG A 158 13.58 0.41 -10.79
N ASP A 159 12.84 1.43 -11.22
CA ASP A 159 11.75 1.98 -10.42
C ASP A 159 10.67 0.93 -10.15
N ILE A 160 10.07 1.00 -8.97
CA ILE A 160 9.03 0.03 -8.56
C ILE A 160 7.77 0.15 -9.40
N GLN A 161 7.46 1.37 -9.87
CA GLN A 161 6.27 1.62 -10.69
C GLN A 161 6.42 0.99 -12.07
N ASP A 162 7.58 1.17 -12.71
CA ASP A 162 7.90 0.51 -13.98
C ASP A 162 7.81 -1.01 -13.85
N LEU A 163 8.37 -1.56 -12.76
CA LEU A 163 8.33 -2.99 -12.51
C LEU A 163 6.90 -3.51 -12.32
N VAL A 164 6.05 -2.78 -11.61
CA VAL A 164 4.63 -3.14 -11.42
C VAL A 164 3.87 -3.10 -12.73
N GLU A 165 4.09 -2.07 -13.57
CA GLU A 165 3.45 -1.99 -14.89
C GLU A 165 3.91 -3.12 -15.82
N MET A 166 5.21 -3.44 -15.81
CA MET A 166 5.79 -4.50 -16.63
C MET A 166 5.39 -5.92 -16.20
N ALA A 167 5.12 -6.11 -14.90
CA ALA A 167 4.86 -7.44 -14.36
C ALA A 167 3.50 -7.99 -14.82
N GLU A 168 3.44 -9.28 -15.09
CA GLU A 168 2.21 -10.05 -15.24
C GLU A 168 1.69 -10.49 -13.85
N ILE A 169 2.62 -10.90 -12.98
CA ILE A 169 2.33 -11.39 -11.64
C ILE A 169 3.10 -10.57 -10.61
N ILE A 170 2.41 -10.17 -9.55
CA ILE A 170 2.99 -9.56 -8.35
C ILE A 170 2.94 -10.60 -7.22
N ILE A 171 4.10 -10.97 -6.70
CA ILE A 171 4.25 -11.80 -5.52
C ILE A 171 4.62 -10.87 -4.36
N THR A 172 3.79 -10.79 -3.36
CA THR A 172 3.99 -9.93 -2.19
C THR A 172 3.35 -10.57 -0.96
N ASP A 173 3.30 -9.86 0.16
CA ASP A 173 2.72 -10.37 1.41
C ASP A 173 1.77 -9.35 2.04
N TYR A 174 2.28 -8.38 2.82
CA TYR A 174 1.48 -7.40 3.58
C TYR A 174 1.59 -5.99 3.00
N SER A 175 2.11 -5.85 1.78
CA SER A 175 2.31 -4.55 1.13
C SER A 175 1.02 -4.05 0.46
N SER A 176 0.73 -2.76 0.65
CA SER A 176 -0.32 -2.05 -0.09
C SER A 176 -0.07 -1.96 -1.61
N LEU A 177 1.14 -2.32 -2.08
CA LEU A 177 1.45 -2.44 -3.50
C LEU A 177 0.53 -3.44 -4.21
N SER A 178 0.06 -4.49 -3.49
CA SER A 178 -0.93 -5.44 -4.00
C SER A 178 -2.23 -4.75 -4.43
N ILE A 179 -2.65 -3.73 -3.68
CA ILE A 179 -3.86 -2.97 -3.99
C ILE A 179 -3.63 -2.11 -5.24
N GLU A 180 -2.48 -1.46 -5.33
CA GLU A 180 -2.08 -0.65 -6.49
C GLU A 180 -1.97 -1.52 -7.76
N ALA A 181 -1.35 -2.69 -7.66
CA ALA A 181 -1.25 -3.64 -8.77
C ALA A 181 -2.62 -4.18 -9.23
N ALA A 182 -3.58 -4.33 -8.32
CA ALA A 182 -4.95 -4.73 -8.65
C ALA A 182 -5.67 -3.69 -9.52
N LEU A 183 -5.33 -2.40 -9.38
CA LEU A 183 -5.86 -1.34 -10.26
C LEU A 183 -5.47 -1.60 -11.72
N LEU A 184 -4.28 -2.15 -11.96
CA LEU A 184 -3.74 -2.51 -13.27
C LEU A 184 -4.16 -3.91 -13.75
N ASN A 185 -5.07 -4.58 -13.04
CA ASN A 185 -5.53 -5.94 -13.30
C ASN A 185 -4.40 -7.00 -13.34
N LYS A 186 -3.36 -6.82 -12.51
CA LYS A 186 -2.29 -7.81 -12.36
C LYS A 186 -2.75 -9.01 -11.54
N THR A 187 -2.18 -10.18 -11.81
CA THR A 187 -2.33 -11.33 -10.90
C THR A 187 -1.50 -11.08 -9.65
N ILE A 188 -2.15 -11.16 -8.47
CA ILE A 188 -1.50 -10.91 -7.18
C ILE A 188 -1.51 -12.20 -6.38
N ILE A 189 -0.33 -12.62 -5.91
CA ILE A 189 -0.16 -13.78 -5.06
C ILE A 189 0.43 -13.32 -3.73
N PHE A 190 -0.25 -13.67 -2.64
CA PHE A 190 0.16 -13.33 -1.28
C PHE A 190 1.01 -14.48 -0.72
N TYR A 191 2.33 -14.30 -0.75
CA TYR A 191 3.27 -15.26 -0.19
C TYR A 191 3.55 -14.89 1.28
N SER A 192 2.70 -15.39 2.17
CA SER A 192 2.60 -15.00 3.59
C SER A 192 3.16 -16.09 4.51
N TYR A 193 4.40 -16.50 4.28
CA TYR A 193 5.10 -17.61 4.98
C TYR A 193 5.19 -17.42 6.50
N ASP A 194 5.12 -16.19 7.00
CA ASP A 194 5.25 -15.82 8.41
C ASP A 194 4.00 -15.10 8.97
N GLU A 195 2.81 -15.31 8.39
CA GLU A 195 1.59 -14.55 8.69
C GLU A 195 1.29 -14.43 10.19
N ALA A 196 1.35 -15.53 10.93
CA ALA A 196 1.05 -15.52 12.36
C ALA A 196 2.00 -14.61 13.14
N LYS A 197 3.32 -14.70 12.86
CA LYS A 197 4.34 -13.87 13.49
C LYS A 197 4.18 -12.41 13.09
N TYR A 198 3.89 -12.14 11.82
CA TYR A 198 3.71 -10.77 11.35
C TYR A 198 2.50 -10.11 11.98
N ASP A 199 1.36 -10.82 12.07
CA ASP A 199 0.15 -10.31 12.73
C ASP A 199 0.36 -10.10 14.23
N GLU A 200 1.11 -10.98 14.90
CA GLU A 200 1.49 -10.79 16.32
C GLU A 200 2.28 -9.49 16.51
N MET A 201 3.30 -9.26 15.69
CA MET A 201 4.25 -8.16 15.84
C MET A 201 3.70 -6.81 15.37
N ARG A 202 2.93 -6.78 14.28
CA ARG A 202 2.49 -5.55 13.61
C ARG A 202 0.99 -5.36 13.57
N GLY A 203 0.24 -6.43 13.53
CA GLY A 203 -1.19 -6.44 13.34
C GLY A 203 -1.59 -6.32 11.86
N LEU A 204 -2.46 -7.23 11.45
CA LEU A 204 -3.13 -7.19 10.15
C LEU A 204 -4.58 -6.77 10.36
N ASN A 205 -5.14 -6.00 9.42
CA ASN A 205 -6.54 -5.65 9.50
C ASN A 205 -7.42 -6.75 8.90
N GLN A 206 -8.73 -6.71 9.18
CA GLN A 206 -9.67 -7.72 8.70
C GLN A 206 -9.73 -7.81 7.16
N TYR A 207 -9.51 -6.69 6.47
CA TYR A 207 -9.60 -6.62 5.00
C TYR A 207 -8.45 -7.38 4.32
N TYR A 208 -7.29 -7.50 4.98
CA TYR A 208 -6.22 -8.37 4.50
C TYR A 208 -6.70 -9.82 4.36
N TYR A 209 -7.37 -10.35 5.39
CA TYR A 209 -7.86 -11.73 5.38
C TYR A 209 -8.97 -11.95 4.35
N GLU A 210 -9.80 -10.94 4.09
CA GLU A 210 -10.85 -11.02 3.08
C GLU A 210 -10.28 -11.09 1.66
N MET A 211 -9.33 -10.22 1.34
CA MET A 211 -8.79 -10.09 -0.02
C MET A 211 -7.80 -11.18 -0.40
N THR A 212 -7.15 -11.83 0.58
CA THR A 212 -6.08 -12.81 0.30
C THR A 212 -6.56 -14.26 0.16
N LYS A 213 -7.83 -14.55 0.45
CA LYS A 213 -8.37 -15.92 0.53
C LYS A 213 -8.11 -16.80 -0.70
N GLU A 214 -8.10 -16.22 -1.91
CA GLU A 214 -8.05 -17.01 -3.14
C GLU A 214 -6.62 -17.25 -3.66
N ASN A 215 -5.70 -16.31 -3.40
CA ASN A 215 -4.35 -16.31 -3.98
C ASN A 215 -3.27 -16.25 -2.87
N LYS A 216 -3.44 -17.05 -1.81
CA LYS A 216 -2.50 -17.08 -0.68
C LYS A 216 -1.64 -18.35 -0.69
N ALA A 217 -0.35 -18.18 -0.49
CA ALA A 217 0.63 -19.25 -0.32
C ALA A 217 1.39 -19.06 1.00
N TYR A 218 1.60 -20.14 1.73
CA TYR A 218 2.44 -20.19 2.93
C TYR A 218 3.78 -20.88 2.69
N ASP A 219 3.90 -21.56 1.55
CA ASP A 219 5.07 -22.31 1.13
C ASP A 219 5.34 -22.13 -0.37
N LEU A 220 6.56 -22.49 -0.78
CA LEU A 220 6.99 -22.34 -2.18
C LEU A 220 6.24 -23.26 -3.16
N GLU A 221 5.82 -24.44 -2.73
CA GLU A 221 5.11 -25.37 -3.62
C GLU A 221 3.73 -24.80 -4.01
N THR A 222 3.00 -24.29 -3.02
CA THR A 222 1.74 -23.58 -3.24
C THR A 222 1.94 -22.32 -4.07
N LEU A 223 3.01 -21.56 -3.81
CA LEU A 223 3.35 -20.37 -4.59
C LEU A 223 3.53 -20.71 -6.07
N TYR A 224 4.34 -21.72 -6.41
CA TYR A 224 4.57 -22.12 -7.80
C TYR A 224 3.29 -22.59 -8.50
N LYS A 225 2.40 -23.29 -7.79
CA LYS A 225 1.08 -23.68 -8.33
C LYS A 225 0.23 -22.46 -8.68
N LEU A 226 0.19 -21.46 -7.79
CA LEU A 226 -0.57 -20.22 -8.01
C LEU A 226 0.01 -19.38 -9.15
N VAL A 227 1.34 -19.31 -9.28
CA VAL A 227 2.03 -18.63 -10.40
C VAL A 227 1.64 -19.27 -11.74
N ASN A 228 1.71 -20.60 -11.84
CA ASN A 228 1.36 -21.31 -13.07
C ASN A 228 -0.15 -21.25 -13.39
N LEU A 229 -1.00 -21.11 -12.38
CA LEU A 229 -2.45 -20.90 -12.55
C LEU A 229 -2.78 -19.50 -13.08
N ASN A 230 -1.98 -18.50 -12.72
CA ASN A 230 -2.09 -17.09 -13.14
C ASN A 230 -3.53 -16.55 -13.06
N LYS A 231 -4.21 -16.73 -11.92
CA LYS A 231 -5.60 -16.32 -11.74
C LYS A 231 -5.69 -14.93 -11.11
N ILE A 232 -6.33 -13.99 -11.79
CA ILE A 232 -6.60 -12.64 -11.25
C ILE A 232 -7.63 -12.72 -10.13
N ASN A 233 -7.34 -12.04 -9.01
CA ASN A 233 -8.29 -11.82 -7.94
C ASN A 233 -9.13 -10.57 -8.22
N HIS A 234 -10.32 -10.75 -8.76
CA HIS A 234 -11.22 -9.66 -9.12
C HIS A 234 -11.89 -8.94 -7.94
N LYS A 235 -11.67 -9.39 -6.69
CA LYS A 235 -12.27 -8.77 -5.49
C LYS A 235 -11.49 -7.56 -5.00
N ILE A 236 -10.18 -7.51 -5.21
CA ILE A 236 -9.31 -6.48 -4.63
C ILE A 236 -9.67 -5.09 -5.18
N LYS A 237 -9.77 -4.98 -6.51
CA LYS A 237 -10.04 -3.70 -7.17
C LYS A 237 -11.36 -3.05 -6.70
N PRO A 238 -12.53 -3.71 -6.71
CA PRO A 238 -13.77 -3.09 -6.24
C PRO A 238 -13.77 -2.78 -4.74
N MET A 239 -12.97 -3.51 -3.93
CA MET A 239 -12.85 -3.22 -2.49
C MET A 239 -12.12 -1.90 -2.22
N TRP A 240 -11.05 -1.61 -2.96
CA TRP A 240 -10.11 -0.55 -2.61
C TRP A 240 -10.12 0.65 -3.55
N HIS A 241 -10.74 0.55 -4.74
CA HIS A 241 -10.69 1.57 -5.79
C HIS A 241 -12.07 2.11 -6.20
N GLN A 242 -13.01 2.20 -5.25
CA GLN A 242 -14.37 2.71 -5.50
C GLN A 242 -14.37 4.15 -6.04
N TYR A 243 -13.41 4.97 -5.59
CA TYR A 243 -13.31 6.39 -5.95
C TYR A 243 -12.11 6.70 -6.86
N THR A 244 -11.41 5.68 -7.37
CA THR A 244 -10.25 5.85 -8.26
C THR A 244 -10.70 5.96 -9.72
N ASN A 245 -10.71 7.19 -10.25
CA ASN A 245 -11.07 7.50 -11.64
C ASN A 245 -9.92 8.19 -12.39
N PHE A 246 -8.70 8.20 -11.85
CA PHE A 246 -7.52 8.88 -12.40
C PHE A 246 -7.74 10.40 -12.60
N ASP A 247 -8.49 11.03 -11.72
CA ASP A 247 -8.81 12.44 -11.71
C ASP A 247 -8.70 13.07 -10.31
N ALA A 248 -8.05 12.37 -9.38
CA ALA A 248 -7.94 12.77 -7.98
C ALA A 248 -7.20 14.10 -7.83
N THR A 249 -6.14 14.32 -8.62
CA THR A 249 -5.40 15.58 -8.65
C THR A 249 -6.29 16.73 -9.06
N GLN A 250 -7.08 16.57 -10.13
CA GLN A 250 -7.98 17.62 -10.60
C GLN A 250 -9.06 17.93 -9.56
N LYS A 251 -9.68 16.92 -8.96
CA LYS A 251 -10.67 17.10 -7.88
C LYS A 251 -10.09 17.84 -6.68
N LEU A 252 -8.85 17.53 -6.30
CA LEU A 252 -8.16 18.22 -5.21
C LEU A 252 -7.90 19.69 -5.56
N VAL A 253 -7.43 19.99 -6.76
CA VAL A 253 -7.21 21.37 -7.23
C VAL A 253 -8.53 22.15 -7.24
N ASP A 254 -9.59 21.56 -7.76
CA ASP A 254 -10.92 22.21 -7.80
C ASP A 254 -11.46 22.47 -6.40
N PHE A 255 -11.25 21.54 -5.46
CA PHE A 255 -11.64 21.70 -4.05
C PHE A 255 -10.90 22.87 -3.39
N ILE A 256 -9.58 22.95 -3.57
CA ILE A 256 -8.75 24.02 -3.04
C ILE A 256 -9.19 25.39 -3.61
N ASN A 257 -9.45 25.47 -4.91
CA ASN A 257 -9.85 26.72 -5.59
C ASN A 257 -11.25 27.21 -5.16
N LYS A 258 -12.11 26.31 -4.68
CA LYS A 258 -13.42 26.67 -4.13
C LYS A 258 -13.40 27.14 -2.69
N GLY A 259 -12.23 27.18 -2.04
CA GLY A 259 -12.04 27.67 -0.67
C GLY A 259 -12.15 26.54 0.35
N ALA A 260 -11.36 25.50 0.19
CA ALA A 260 -11.24 24.33 1.07
C ALA A 260 -11.33 24.65 2.55
#